data_84893ac4f48153ec345625217d321a37
#
_entry.id   84893ac4f48153ec345625217d321a37
#
_cell.length_a   1.000
_cell.length_b   1.000
_cell.length_c   1.000
_cell.angle_alpha   90.00
_cell.angle_beta   90.00
_cell.angle_gamma   90.00
#
_symmetry.space_group_name_H-M   'P 1'
#
loop_
_entity.id
_entity.type
_entity.pdbx_description
1 polymer ?
#
loop_
_entity_poly.entity_id
_entity_poly.type
_entity_poly.pdbx_seq_one_letter_code
_entity_poly.pdbx_strand_id
1 'polypeptide(L)'
;MNILITGGSGFIGTNLIKTLKKQKPEAKLFVIDNYSTGYDHNKQEGVEYYNHNIEDPSATGKMEDIKPDIIYHLAALARIQPSFKYPNPTFDSNTQGTQRVLEYSRNNGNIPVIYAGSSSTHGGVHKNPYTFSKWVGEELCKMYSKVYDVPTIIARFYNVYGEHMIPGDSAYSTVIQIFDEQYKNKKPLTVTGNGEKRRDFTHVLDICDALVSCSDHPELRAEFFELGRGKNYSINEVADMYGTTKTYIPNRPGEAQTTLADFSKATKILKYNPTRNLKDYIKNNI
;
A
#
# COMPACT_ATOMS: atom_id res chain seq x y z
N MET A 1 3.56 19.95 -13.22
CA MET A 1 3.99 18.55 -13.07
C MET A 1 2.77 17.66 -13.09
N ASN A 2 2.77 16.63 -13.94
CA ASN A 2 1.72 15.63 -14.02
C ASN A 2 2.09 14.44 -13.12
N ILE A 3 1.28 14.13 -12.14
CA ILE A 3 1.49 13.00 -11.23
C ILE A 3 0.44 11.93 -11.54
N LEU A 4 0.89 10.73 -11.88
CA LEU A 4 0.01 9.58 -12.04
C LEU A 4 0.02 8.73 -10.77
N ILE A 5 -1.17 8.38 -10.27
CA ILE A 5 -1.37 7.45 -9.17
C ILE A 5 -2.18 6.26 -9.69
N THR A 6 -1.56 5.09 -9.84
CA THR A 6 -2.30 3.87 -10.10
C THR A 6 -2.86 3.31 -8.78
N GLY A 7 -4.09 2.84 -8.77
CA GLY A 7 -4.77 2.44 -7.53
C GLY A 7 -5.18 3.63 -6.64
N GLY A 8 -5.44 4.81 -7.26
CA GLY A 8 -5.71 6.06 -6.55
C GLY A 8 -7.07 6.11 -5.84
N SER A 9 -8.03 5.26 -6.21
CA SER A 9 -9.35 5.17 -5.55
C SER A 9 -9.36 4.22 -4.36
N GLY A 10 -8.25 3.51 -4.11
CA GLY A 10 -8.06 2.63 -2.96
C GLY A 10 -7.71 3.39 -1.68
N PHE A 11 -7.56 2.63 -0.58
CA PHE A 11 -7.27 3.15 0.75
C PHE A 11 -6.06 4.12 0.79
N ILE A 12 -4.88 3.64 0.39
CA ILE A 12 -3.64 4.45 0.45
C ILE A 12 -3.67 5.53 -0.62
N GLY A 13 -4.13 5.21 -1.83
CA GLY A 13 -4.20 6.14 -2.96
C GLY A 13 -5.04 7.38 -2.68
N THR A 14 -6.22 7.20 -2.07
CA THR A 14 -7.09 8.33 -1.66
C THR A 14 -6.39 9.28 -0.68
N ASN A 15 -5.72 8.72 0.33
CA ASN A 15 -4.97 9.52 1.30
C ASN A 15 -3.76 10.21 0.67
N LEU A 16 -3.05 9.53 -0.24
CA LEU A 16 -1.93 10.11 -0.97
C LEU A 16 -2.38 11.29 -1.84
N ILE A 17 -3.50 11.17 -2.55
CA ILE A 17 -4.07 12.26 -3.35
C ILE A 17 -4.37 13.48 -2.48
N LYS A 18 -5.01 13.30 -1.32
CA LYS A 18 -5.27 14.39 -0.36
C LYS A 18 -3.98 15.04 0.15
N THR A 19 -2.95 14.24 0.41
CA THR A 19 -1.64 14.72 0.86
C THR A 19 -0.93 15.50 -0.26
N LEU A 20 -0.94 14.99 -1.49
CA LEU A 20 -0.37 15.65 -2.66
C LEU A 20 -1.06 16.99 -2.95
N LYS A 21 -2.39 17.05 -2.91
CA LYS A 21 -3.14 18.31 -3.08
C LYS A 21 -2.71 19.38 -2.07
N LYS A 22 -2.37 18.98 -0.84
CA LYS A 22 -1.91 19.89 0.21
C LYS A 22 -0.45 20.28 0.06
N GLN A 23 0.44 19.33 -0.29
CA GLN A 23 1.89 19.54 -0.29
C GLN A 23 2.44 19.99 -1.65
N LYS A 24 1.74 19.64 -2.75
CA LYS A 24 2.11 19.97 -4.14
C LYS A 24 0.89 20.54 -4.90
N PRO A 25 0.32 21.68 -4.44
CA PRO A 25 -0.96 22.21 -4.96
C PRO A 25 -0.94 22.54 -6.46
N GLU A 26 0.23 22.82 -7.04
CA GLU A 26 0.39 23.09 -8.47
C GLU A 26 0.48 21.85 -9.35
N ALA A 27 0.50 20.65 -8.76
CA ALA A 27 0.55 19.41 -9.52
C ALA A 27 -0.82 19.04 -10.07
N LYS A 28 -0.86 18.58 -11.32
CA LYS A 28 -2.05 17.94 -11.89
C LYS A 28 -2.02 16.46 -11.53
N LEU A 29 -3.10 15.98 -10.94
CA LEU A 29 -3.21 14.61 -10.45
C LEU A 29 -4.11 13.79 -11.37
N PHE A 30 -3.62 12.62 -11.74
CA PHE A 30 -4.30 11.65 -12.59
C PHE A 30 -4.33 10.29 -11.90
N VAL A 31 -5.42 9.57 -12.05
CA VAL A 31 -5.62 8.26 -11.45
C VAL A 31 -6.00 7.24 -12.52
N ILE A 32 -5.33 6.08 -12.49
CA ILE A 32 -5.77 4.86 -13.17
C ILE A 32 -6.16 3.85 -12.10
N ASP A 33 -7.42 3.40 -12.08
CA ASP A 33 -7.96 2.47 -11.12
C ASP A 33 -9.10 1.66 -11.77
N ASN A 34 -9.22 0.36 -11.48
CA ASN A 34 -10.31 -0.49 -11.97
C ASN A 34 -11.46 -0.64 -10.96
N TYR A 35 -11.36 0.02 -9.81
CA TYR A 35 -12.31 -0.02 -8.70
C TYR A 35 -12.57 -1.41 -8.11
N SER A 36 -11.68 -2.39 -8.34
CA SER A 36 -11.81 -3.73 -7.78
C SER A 36 -11.81 -3.77 -6.24
N THR A 37 -11.10 -2.84 -5.62
CA THR A 37 -11.07 -2.62 -4.17
C THR A 37 -11.17 -1.15 -3.78
N GLY A 38 -11.14 -0.26 -4.75
CA GLY A 38 -11.37 1.17 -4.61
C GLY A 38 -12.85 1.53 -4.73
N TYR A 39 -13.21 2.75 -4.39
CA TYR A 39 -14.60 3.22 -4.40
C TYR A 39 -14.74 4.55 -5.13
N ASP A 40 -15.83 4.70 -5.89
CA ASP A 40 -16.17 5.95 -6.58
C ASP A 40 -16.31 7.15 -5.63
N HIS A 41 -16.85 6.92 -4.43
CA HIS A 41 -17.00 7.97 -3.42
C HIS A 41 -15.66 8.47 -2.84
N ASN A 42 -14.56 7.80 -3.14
CA ASN A 42 -13.21 8.24 -2.77
C ASN A 42 -12.63 9.28 -3.74
N LYS A 43 -13.27 9.52 -4.89
CA LYS A 43 -12.83 10.52 -5.87
C LYS A 43 -12.70 11.91 -5.24
N GLN A 44 -11.62 12.60 -5.57
CA GLN A 44 -11.33 13.95 -5.08
C GLN A 44 -11.55 14.95 -6.20
N GLU A 45 -12.18 16.08 -5.88
CA GLU A 45 -12.38 17.19 -6.83
C GLU A 45 -11.06 17.68 -7.42
N GLY A 46 -11.04 18.03 -8.71
CA GLY A 46 -9.85 18.51 -9.42
C GLY A 46 -8.82 17.42 -9.75
N VAL A 47 -9.20 16.14 -9.66
CA VAL A 47 -8.38 14.99 -10.05
C VAL A 47 -9.07 14.24 -11.19
N GLU A 48 -8.31 13.84 -12.20
CA GLU A 48 -8.84 13.07 -13.34
C GLU A 48 -8.72 11.57 -13.08
N TYR A 49 -9.83 10.83 -13.26
CA TYR A 49 -9.92 9.38 -12.98
C TYR A 49 -10.26 8.60 -14.24
N TYR A 50 -9.48 7.55 -14.49
CA TYR A 50 -9.64 6.66 -15.63
C TYR A 50 -9.82 5.21 -15.17
N ASN A 51 -10.89 4.56 -15.66
CA ASN A 51 -11.22 3.18 -15.29
C ASN A 51 -10.51 2.20 -16.24
N HIS A 52 -9.36 1.68 -15.80
CA HIS A 52 -8.61 0.66 -16.54
C HIS A 52 -7.96 -0.32 -15.57
N ASN A 53 -7.86 -1.59 -15.99
CA ASN A 53 -6.96 -2.53 -15.34
C ASN A 53 -5.52 -2.17 -15.69
N ILE A 54 -4.65 -2.17 -14.68
CA ILE A 54 -3.25 -1.74 -14.89
C ILE A 54 -2.45 -2.71 -15.77
N GLU A 55 -2.85 -3.98 -15.83
CA GLU A 55 -2.30 -5.00 -16.71
C GLU A 55 -2.76 -4.90 -18.17
N ASP A 56 -3.80 -4.13 -18.47
CA ASP A 56 -4.32 -4.00 -19.83
C ASP A 56 -3.52 -2.99 -20.69
N PRO A 57 -3.39 -3.22 -22.02
CA PRO A 57 -2.77 -2.23 -22.93
C PRO A 57 -3.44 -0.86 -22.91
N SER A 58 -4.75 -0.81 -22.62
CA SER A 58 -5.50 0.45 -22.53
C SER A 58 -5.00 1.38 -21.43
N ALA A 59 -4.47 0.83 -20.34
CA ALA A 59 -3.81 1.62 -19.30
C ALA A 59 -2.54 2.31 -19.82
N THR A 60 -1.75 1.61 -20.66
CA THR A 60 -0.56 2.19 -21.30
C THR A 60 -0.94 3.35 -22.23
N GLY A 61 -1.96 3.16 -23.09
CA GLY A 61 -2.46 4.23 -23.97
C GLY A 61 -2.92 5.45 -23.17
N LYS A 62 -3.55 5.23 -21.98
CA LYS A 62 -3.93 6.34 -21.11
C LYS A 62 -2.72 7.03 -20.48
N MET A 63 -1.67 6.29 -20.11
CA MET A 63 -0.42 6.91 -19.65
C MET A 63 0.24 7.78 -20.73
N GLU A 64 0.17 7.35 -22.00
CA GLU A 64 0.65 8.14 -23.16
C GLU A 64 -0.12 9.46 -23.32
N ASP A 65 -1.43 9.48 -23.07
CA ASP A 65 -2.24 10.72 -23.08
C ASP A 65 -1.86 11.65 -21.92
N ILE A 66 -1.67 11.10 -20.71
CA ILE A 66 -1.36 11.84 -19.47
C ILE A 66 0.05 12.45 -19.50
N LYS A 67 1.02 11.71 -20.02
CA LYS A 67 2.46 12.06 -20.00
C LYS A 67 2.93 12.42 -18.59
N PRO A 68 2.89 11.47 -17.63
CA PRO A 68 3.26 11.74 -16.25
C PRO A 68 4.74 12.08 -16.12
N ASP A 69 5.06 13.02 -15.23
CA ASP A 69 6.43 13.32 -14.81
C ASP A 69 6.92 12.37 -13.70
N ILE A 70 5.97 11.72 -12.99
CA ILE A 70 6.22 10.73 -11.95
C ILE A 70 5.03 9.80 -11.79
N ILE A 71 5.28 8.55 -11.42
CA ILE A 71 4.25 7.52 -11.22
C ILE A 71 4.34 6.95 -9.79
N TYR A 72 3.24 7.07 -9.02
CA TYR A 72 3.02 6.31 -7.80
C TYR A 72 2.26 5.04 -8.15
N HIS A 73 2.95 3.90 -8.15
CA HIS A 73 2.35 2.63 -8.52
C HIS A 73 1.84 1.90 -7.27
N LEU A 74 0.55 2.16 -6.93
CA LEU A 74 -0.14 1.57 -5.77
C LEU A 74 -1.16 0.50 -6.18
N ALA A 75 -1.52 0.40 -7.47
CA ALA A 75 -2.45 -0.61 -7.98
C ALA A 75 -1.94 -2.02 -7.67
N ALA A 76 -2.71 -2.76 -6.90
CA ALA A 76 -2.40 -4.15 -6.53
C ALA A 76 -3.61 -4.82 -5.85
N LEU A 77 -3.74 -6.12 -6.00
CA LEU A 77 -4.59 -6.95 -5.13
C LEU A 77 -3.81 -7.29 -3.87
N ALA A 78 -4.07 -6.55 -2.78
CA ALA A 78 -3.18 -6.43 -1.63
C ALA A 78 -3.62 -7.26 -0.40
N ARG A 79 -3.90 -8.58 -0.56
CA ARG A 79 -4.20 -9.45 0.59
C ARG A 79 -3.78 -10.90 0.35
N ILE A 80 -3.31 -11.53 1.43
CA ILE A 80 -2.84 -12.93 1.42
C ILE A 80 -4.00 -13.89 1.17
N GLN A 81 -5.10 -13.80 1.95
CA GLN A 81 -6.18 -14.80 1.88
C GLN A 81 -6.89 -14.83 0.51
N PRO A 82 -7.29 -13.70 -0.09
CA PRO A 82 -7.83 -13.69 -1.44
C PRO A 82 -6.88 -14.27 -2.49
N SER A 83 -5.56 -14.07 -2.35
CA SER A 83 -4.58 -14.55 -3.33
C SER A 83 -4.50 -16.07 -3.43
N PHE A 84 -4.81 -16.82 -2.36
CA PHE A 84 -4.93 -18.28 -2.43
C PHE A 84 -6.11 -18.71 -3.30
N LYS A 85 -7.22 -17.99 -3.23
CA LYS A 85 -8.42 -18.29 -4.00
C LYS A 85 -8.31 -17.80 -5.45
N TYR A 86 -7.66 -16.67 -5.67
CA TYR A 86 -7.56 -15.97 -6.95
C TYR A 86 -6.10 -15.65 -7.31
N PRO A 87 -5.23 -16.69 -7.55
CA PRO A 87 -3.81 -16.44 -7.83
C PRO A 87 -3.60 -15.71 -9.16
N ASN A 88 -4.32 -16.08 -10.25
CA ASN A 88 -4.13 -15.46 -11.56
C ASN A 88 -4.40 -13.95 -11.54
N PRO A 89 -5.58 -13.45 -11.10
CA PRO A 89 -5.80 -12.00 -10.99
C PRO A 89 -4.76 -11.30 -10.09
N THR A 90 -4.25 -12.00 -9.05
CA THR A 90 -3.19 -11.45 -8.20
C THR A 90 -1.88 -11.26 -8.97
N PHE A 91 -1.48 -12.22 -9.80
CA PHE A 91 -0.29 -12.10 -10.65
C PHE A 91 -0.48 -11.10 -11.78
N ASP A 92 -1.66 -11.11 -12.43
CA ASP A 92 -1.97 -10.19 -13.52
C ASP A 92 -1.83 -8.75 -13.03
N SER A 93 -2.51 -8.37 -11.97
CA SER A 93 -2.44 -7.02 -11.42
C SER A 93 -1.06 -6.69 -10.83
N ASN A 94 -0.51 -7.56 -9.94
CA ASN A 94 0.66 -7.20 -9.15
C ASN A 94 1.98 -7.37 -9.90
N THR A 95 2.07 -8.29 -10.86
CA THR A 95 3.29 -8.60 -11.60
C THR A 95 3.26 -8.03 -13.01
N GLN A 96 2.27 -8.40 -13.83
CA GLN A 96 2.17 -7.90 -15.20
C GLN A 96 1.86 -6.39 -15.19
N GLY A 97 0.96 -5.93 -14.32
CA GLY A 97 0.68 -4.51 -14.14
C GLY A 97 1.93 -3.71 -13.76
N THR A 98 2.75 -4.21 -12.83
CA THR A 98 4.03 -3.58 -12.46
C THR A 98 5.00 -3.55 -13.63
N GLN A 99 5.15 -4.66 -14.36
CA GLN A 99 6.01 -4.72 -15.54
C GLN A 99 5.57 -3.70 -16.60
N ARG A 100 4.27 -3.56 -16.84
CA ARG A 100 3.71 -2.61 -17.80
C ARG A 100 4.02 -1.15 -17.44
N VAL A 101 3.89 -0.79 -16.17
CA VAL A 101 4.24 0.56 -15.68
C VAL A 101 5.73 0.84 -15.86
N LEU A 102 6.58 -0.10 -15.53
CA LEU A 102 8.04 0.03 -15.68
C LEU A 102 8.45 0.11 -17.15
N GLU A 103 7.82 -0.69 -18.02
CA GLU A 103 8.08 -0.65 -19.47
C GLU A 103 7.61 0.66 -20.10
N TYR A 104 6.46 1.18 -19.66
CA TYR A 104 6.01 2.52 -20.05
C TYR A 104 7.05 3.58 -19.64
N SER A 105 7.51 3.55 -18.38
CA SER A 105 8.54 4.48 -17.90
C SER A 105 9.80 4.44 -18.78
N ARG A 106 10.31 3.22 -19.03
CA ARG A 106 11.51 3.00 -19.86
C ARG A 106 11.37 3.61 -21.26
N ASN A 107 10.22 3.42 -21.91
CA ASN A 107 9.98 3.87 -23.27
C ASN A 107 9.70 5.38 -23.38
N ASN A 108 9.45 6.06 -22.24
CA ASN A 108 9.07 7.47 -22.21
C ASN A 108 10.06 8.34 -21.41
N GLY A 109 11.36 8.04 -21.51
CA GLY A 109 12.42 8.87 -20.94
C GLY A 109 12.75 8.56 -19.47
N ASN A 110 12.52 7.31 -19.04
CA ASN A 110 12.85 6.84 -17.68
C ASN A 110 12.12 7.65 -16.59
N ILE A 111 10.80 7.70 -16.67
CA ILE A 111 9.94 8.39 -15.70
C ILE A 111 10.10 7.74 -14.31
N PRO A 112 10.33 8.51 -13.23
CA PRO A 112 10.44 7.95 -11.88
C PRO A 112 9.19 7.17 -11.45
N VAL A 113 9.39 5.96 -10.90
CA VAL A 113 8.33 5.08 -10.39
C VAL A 113 8.53 4.82 -8.90
N ILE A 114 7.56 5.22 -8.08
CA ILE A 114 7.50 4.89 -6.66
C ILE A 114 6.57 3.69 -6.52
N TYR A 115 7.15 2.53 -6.22
CA TYR A 115 6.45 1.25 -6.14
C TYR A 115 6.03 0.93 -4.70
N ALA A 116 4.77 0.56 -4.52
CA ALA A 116 4.26 0.05 -3.24
C ALA A 116 4.77 -1.37 -2.96
N GLY A 117 5.85 -1.50 -2.21
CA GLY A 117 6.37 -2.76 -1.69
C GLY A 117 5.55 -3.30 -0.51
N SER A 118 5.97 -4.46 0.03
CA SER A 118 5.21 -5.09 1.13
C SER A 118 6.11 -5.73 2.17
N SER A 119 5.82 -5.47 3.45
CA SER A 119 6.47 -6.15 4.58
C SER A 119 6.17 -7.66 4.67
N SER A 120 5.20 -8.17 3.89
CA SER A 120 4.90 -9.60 3.85
C SER A 120 6.09 -10.46 3.40
N THR A 121 7.02 -9.87 2.63
CA THR A 121 8.25 -10.52 2.17
C THR A 121 9.15 -11.01 3.30
N HIS A 122 9.12 -10.36 4.47
CA HIS A 122 9.85 -10.80 5.68
C HIS A 122 9.39 -12.17 6.21
N GLY A 123 8.15 -12.55 5.94
CA GLY A 123 7.61 -13.84 6.33
C GLY A 123 8.08 -15.03 5.48
N GLY A 124 8.81 -14.76 4.38
CA GLY A 124 9.23 -15.72 3.35
C GLY A 124 8.38 -15.59 2.08
N VAL A 125 9.06 -15.37 0.95
CA VAL A 125 8.43 -14.97 -0.32
C VAL A 125 7.57 -16.05 -0.96
N HIS A 126 7.85 -17.35 -0.70
CA HIS A 126 7.14 -18.48 -1.29
C HIS A 126 5.91 -18.95 -0.50
N LYS A 127 5.45 -18.21 0.52
CA LYS A 127 4.37 -18.66 1.40
C LYS A 127 2.96 -18.51 0.80
N ASN A 128 2.78 -17.60 -0.12
CA ASN A 128 1.48 -17.33 -0.76
C ASN A 128 1.66 -16.50 -2.05
N PRO A 129 0.66 -16.53 -2.97
CA PRO A 129 0.74 -15.81 -4.24
C PRO A 129 0.91 -14.29 -4.08
N TYR A 130 0.23 -13.66 -3.12
CA TYR A 130 0.36 -12.22 -2.87
C TYR A 130 1.79 -11.83 -2.50
N THR A 131 2.38 -12.49 -1.50
CA THR A 131 3.76 -12.17 -1.07
C THR A 131 4.76 -12.40 -2.20
N PHE A 132 4.58 -13.49 -2.97
CA PHE A 132 5.44 -13.78 -4.12
C PHE A 132 5.30 -12.70 -5.20
N SER A 133 4.08 -12.32 -5.57
CA SER A 133 3.85 -11.29 -6.59
C SER A 133 4.42 -9.91 -6.20
N LYS A 134 4.33 -9.54 -4.91
CA LYS A 134 4.93 -8.30 -4.41
C LYS A 134 6.45 -8.33 -4.45
N TRP A 135 7.05 -9.47 -4.08
CA TRP A 135 8.49 -9.68 -4.21
C TRP A 135 8.95 -9.60 -5.68
N VAL A 136 8.24 -10.26 -6.61
CA VAL A 136 8.54 -10.15 -8.06
C VAL A 136 8.48 -8.70 -8.51
N GLY A 137 7.50 -7.92 -8.07
CA GLY A 137 7.41 -6.48 -8.38
C GLY A 137 8.62 -5.68 -7.88
N GLU A 138 9.14 -5.98 -6.68
CA GLU A 138 10.39 -5.37 -6.18
C GLU A 138 11.60 -5.77 -7.03
N GLU A 139 11.71 -7.05 -7.44
CA GLU A 139 12.79 -7.53 -8.31
C GLU A 139 12.70 -6.92 -9.72
N LEU A 140 11.48 -6.72 -10.26
CA LEU A 140 11.28 -5.98 -11.51
C LEU A 140 11.80 -4.53 -11.38
N CYS A 141 11.46 -3.81 -10.31
CA CYS A 141 11.97 -2.46 -10.06
C CYS A 141 13.51 -2.43 -10.06
N LYS A 142 14.16 -3.38 -9.37
CA LYS A 142 15.62 -3.50 -9.32
C LYS A 142 16.20 -3.80 -10.70
N MET A 143 15.60 -4.72 -11.43
CA MET A 143 16.06 -5.11 -12.77
C MET A 143 15.95 -3.94 -13.74
N TYR A 144 14.79 -3.23 -13.80
CA TYR A 144 14.61 -2.09 -14.68
C TYR A 144 15.55 -0.93 -14.34
N SER A 145 15.81 -0.69 -13.05
CA SER A 145 16.82 0.30 -12.66
C SER A 145 18.22 -0.09 -13.09
N LYS A 146 18.62 -1.35 -12.88
CA LYS A 146 19.98 -1.81 -13.19
C LYS A 146 20.26 -1.90 -14.68
N VAL A 147 19.28 -2.36 -15.46
CA VAL A 147 19.47 -2.68 -16.89
C VAL A 147 19.13 -1.49 -17.78
N TYR A 148 18.11 -0.71 -17.41
CA TYR A 148 17.57 0.36 -18.26
C TYR A 148 17.66 1.76 -17.64
N ASP A 149 18.26 1.87 -16.45
CA ASP A 149 18.41 3.13 -15.68
C ASP A 149 17.07 3.80 -15.30
N VAL A 150 15.96 3.04 -15.22
CA VAL A 150 14.67 3.56 -14.75
C VAL A 150 14.78 3.93 -13.27
N PRO A 151 14.49 5.19 -12.87
CA PRO A 151 14.47 5.57 -11.48
C PRO A 151 13.34 4.85 -10.73
N THR A 152 13.67 3.96 -9.79
CA THR A 152 12.64 3.29 -8.98
C THR A 152 12.95 3.43 -7.49
N ILE A 153 11.89 3.67 -6.72
CA ILE A 153 11.92 3.64 -5.26
C ILE A 153 10.88 2.60 -4.80
N ILE A 154 11.33 1.69 -3.92
CA ILE A 154 10.48 0.63 -3.36
C ILE A 154 10.07 1.05 -1.95
N ALA A 155 8.81 1.42 -1.74
CA ALA A 155 8.24 1.80 -0.46
C ALA A 155 7.52 0.60 0.18
N ARG A 156 8.16 -0.09 1.16
CA ARG A 156 7.58 -1.25 1.85
C ARG A 156 6.68 -0.81 2.98
N PHE A 157 5.38 -1.05 2.85
CA PHE A 157 4.39 -0.71 3.86
C PHE A 157 4.25 -1.79 4.93
N TYR A 158 4.00 -1.34 6.17
CA TYR A 158 3.75 -2.18 7.34
C TYR A 158 2.35 -1.92 7.87
N ASN A 159 1.50 -2.93 7.86
CA ASN A 159 0.10 -2.97 8.38
C ASN A 159 -0.58 -1.60 8.51
N VAL A 160 -0.84 -0.97 7.37
CA VAL A 160 -1.35 0.40 7.29
C VAL A 160 -2.77 0.47 7.86
N TYR A 161 -3.06 1.53 8.66
CA TYR A 161 -4.38 1.85 9.19
C TYR A 161 -4.64 3.36 9.08
N GLY A 162 -5.89 3.77 9.19
CA GLY A 162 -6.29 5.18 9.16
C GLY A 162 -7.54 5.44 8.33
N GLU A 163 -7.71 6.67 7.90
CA GLU A 163 -8.87 7.12 7.13
C GLU A 163 -8.99 6.38 5.79
N HIS A 164 -10.21 6.18 5.32
CA HIS A 164 -10.54 5.50 4.06
C HIS A 164 -10.16 4.01 4.00
N MET A 165 -9.96 3.33 5.13
CA MET A 165 -9.82 1.88 5.15
C MET A 165 -11.01 1.19 4.48
N ILE A 166 -10.74 0.05 3.83
CA ILE A 166 -11.78 -0.76 3.19
C ILE A 166 -12.73 -1.33 4.25
N PRO A 167 -14.08 -1.28 4.07
CA PRO A 167 -15.07 -1.78 5.03
C PRO A 167 -14.75 -3.18 5.59
N GLY A 168 -15.11 -3.44 6.84
CA GLY A 168 -14.69 -4.62 7.61
C GLY A 168 -15.26 -5.96 7.13
N ASP A 169 -16.32 -5.94 6.34
CA ASP A 169 -16.93 -7.13 5.71
C ASP A 169 -16.20 -7.56 4.42
N SER A 170 -15.31 -6.73 3.89
CA SER A 170 -14.50 -7.07 2.72
C SER A 170 -13.37 -8.05 3.05
N ALA A 171 -13.07 -8.97 2.14
CA ALA A 171 -11.89 -9.83 2.21
C ALA A 171 -10.56 -9.05 2.16
N TYR A 172 -10.61 -7.77 1.80
CA TYR A 172 -9.48 -6.85 1.71
C TYR A 172 -9.32 -5.93 2.94
N SER A 173 -10.17 -6.07 3.96
CA SER A 173 -10.14 -5.23 5.17
C SER A 173 -8.91 -5.49 6.05
N THR A 174 -8.48 -4.44 6.75
CA THR A 174 -7.42 -4.53 7.77
C THR A 174 -8.02 -5.03 9.11
N VAL A 175 -7.17 -5.55 9.99
CA VAL A 175 -7.62 -5.96 11.33
C VAL A 175 -8.18 -4.79 12.13
N ILE A 176 -7.61 -3.58 11.97
CA ILE A 176 -8.08 -2.37 12.64
C ILE A 176 -9.51 -2.03 12.18
N GLN A 177 -9.76 -2.02 10.87
CA GLN A 177 -11.09 -1.74 10.35
C GLN A 177 -12.14 -2.77 10.80
N ILE A 178 -11.76 -4.07 10.81
CA ILE A 178 -12.61 -5.13 11.31
C ILE A 178 -12.97 -4.88 12.80
N PHE A 179 -11.98 -4.54 13.62
CA PHE A 179 -12.19 -4.26 15.03
C PHE A 179 -13.01 -3.00 15.28
N ASP A 180 -12.77 -1.91 14.52
CA ASP A 180 -13.57 -0.70 14.58
C ASP A 180 -15.05 -0.96 14.32
N GLU A 181 -15.37 -1.75 13.28
CA GLU A 181 -16.76 -2.08 12.96
C GLU A 181 -17.38 -3.05 13.98
N GLN A 182 -16.62 -4.04 14.45
CA GLN A 182 -17.10 -4.96 15.48
C GLN A 182 -17.40 -4.21 16.79
N TYR A 183 -16.52 -3.30 17.19
CA TYR A 183 -16.71 -2.46 18.38
C TYR A 183 -17.96 -1.58 18.24
N LYS A 184 -18.08 -0.82 17.14
CA LYS A 184 -19.26 0.04 16.84
C LYS A 184 -20.57 -0.73 16.86
N ASN A 185 -20.54 -1.99 16.39
CA ASN A 185 -21.71 -2.88 16.37
C ASN A 185 -21.87 -3.69 17.68
N LYS A 186 -21.12 -3.38 18.73
CA LYS A 186 -21.14 -4.07 20.04
C LYS A 186 -20.94 -5.59 19.91
N LYS A 187 -20.13 -6.04 18.95
CA LYS A 187 -19.77 -7.44 18.74
C LYS A 187 -18.42 -7.74 19.37
N PRO A 188 -18.17 -8.98 19.83
CA PRO A 188 -16.83 -9.41 20.25
C PRO A 188 -15.82 -9.24 19.11
N LEU A 189 -14.57 -8.83 19.44
CA LEU A 189 -13.50 -8.72 18.46
C LEU A 189 -13.00 -10.11 18.05
N THR A 190 -12.91 -10.38 16.75
CA THR A 190 -12.45 -11.67 16.23
C THR A 190 -10.93 -11.73 16.11
N VAL A 191 -10.30 -12.48 16.99
CA VAL A 191 -8.86 -12.68 17.06
C VAL A 191 -8.46 -13.98 16.36
N THR A 192 -7.55 -13.93 15.37
CA THR A 192 -7.10 -15.12 14.64
C THR A 192 -6.06 -15.92 15.42
N GLY A 193 -6.21 -17.24 15.45
CA GLY A 193 -5.32 -18.15 16.19
C GLY A 193 -5.35 -17.85 17.69
N ASN A 194 -4.19 -17.78 18.32
CA ASN A 194 -4.03 -17.42 19.73
C ASN A 194 -3.82 -15.90 19.95
N GLY A 195 -3.84 -15.10 18.88
CA GLY A 195 -3.65 -13.65 18.95
C GLY A 195 -2.22 -13.16 19.17
N GLU A 196 -1.23 -14.06 19.19
CA GLU A 196 0.18 -13.73 19.50
C GLU A 196 1.00 -13.26 18.28
N LYS A 197 0.43 -13.28 17.08
CA LYS A 197 1.09 -12.70 15.90
C LYS A 197 1.28 -11.20 16.09
N ARG A 198 2.49 -10.72 15.84
CA ARG A 198 2.87 -9.32 16.06
C ARG A 198 2.96 -8.55 14.74
N ARG A 199 2.45 -7.32 14.73
CA ARG A 199 2.46 -6.45 13.57
C ARG A 199 2.95 -5.05 13.92
N ASP A 200 3.79 -4.49 13.06
CA ASP A 200 4.07 -3.07 13.07
C ASP A 200 2.91 -2.35 12.37
N PHE A 201 2.18 -1.55 13.11
CA PHE A 201 1.03 -0.79 12.61
C PHE A 201 1.43 0.64 12.32
N THR A 202 1.22 1.08 11.09
CA THR A 202 1.66 2.41 10.62
C THR A 202 0.47 3.21 10.11
N HIS A 203 0.37 4.44 10.55
CA HIS A 203 -0.74 5.32 10.12
C HIS A 203 -0.58 5.71 8.65
N VAL A 204 -1.69 5.72 7.89
CA VAL A 204 -1.67 5.99 6.44
C VAL A 204 -1.08 7.36 6.09
N LEU A 205 -1.30 8.39 6.91
CA LEU A 205 -0.72 9.70 6.65
C LEU A 205 0.80 9.74 6.86
N ASP A 206 1.39 8.93 7.77
CA ASP A 206 2.85 8.79 7.87
C ASP A 206 3.41 8.14 6.59
N ILE A 207 2.70 7.14 6.04
CA ILE A 207 3.05 6.53 4.74
C ILE A 207 2.96 7.56 3.60
N CYS A 208 1.87 8.36 3.54
CA CYS A 208 1.68 9.35 2.49
C CYS A 208 2.75 10.46 2.54
N ASP A 209 3.11 10.93 3.73
CA ASP A 209 4.19 11.90 3.90
C ASP A 209 5.53 11.35 3.36
N ALA A 210 5.85 10.08 3.63
CA ALA A 210 7.04 9.41 3.09
C ALA A 210 6.97 9.24 1.56
N LEU A 211 5.81 8.87 1.01
CA LEU A 211 5.62 8.74 -0.44
C LEU A 211 5.83 10.06 -1.16
N VAL A 212 5.32 11.17 -0.60
CA VAL A 212 5.58 12.51 -1.16
C VAL A 212 7.06 12.84 -1.11
N SER A 213 7.75 12.55 0.02
CA SER A 213 9.20 12.74 0.11
C SER A 213 9.98 11.90 -0.91
N CYS A 214 9.52 10.68 -1.23
CA CYS A 214 10.16 9.88 -2.30
C CYS A 214 10.22 10.62 -3.64
N SER A 215 9.21 11.43 -3.97
CA SER A 215 9.17 12.18 -5.22
C SER A 215 10.20 13.31 -5.32
N ASP A 216 10.81 13.69 -4.21
CA ASP A 216 11.86 14.71 -4.15
C ASP A 216 13.26 14.10 -4.41
N HIS A 217 13.34 12.79 -4.68
CA HIS A 217 14.57 12.03 -4.90
C HIS A 217 14.58 11.27 -6.24
N PRO A 218 14.45 11.96 -7.39
CA PRO A 218 14.41 11.32 -8.71
C PRO A 218 15.75 10.67 -9.12
N GLU A 219 16.82 10.95 -8.38
CA GLU A 219 18.16 10.37 -8.56
C GLU A 219 18.26 8.92 -8.04
N LEU A 220 17.38 8.49 -7.17
CA LEU A 220 17.46 7.16 -6.55
C LEU A 220 17.15 6.04 -7.57
N ARG A 221 17.90 4.95 -7.44
CA ARG A 221 17.82 3.77 -8.32
C ARG A 221 17.68 2.51 -7.48
N ALA A 222 16.53 1.85 -7.61
CA ALA A 222 16.22 0.59 -6.93
C ALA A 222 16.36 0.64 -5.39
N GLU A 223 16.27 1.85 -4.80
CA GLU A 223 16.36 2.00 -3.36
C GLU A 223 15.08 1.54 -2.68
N PHE A 224 15.21 0.73 -1.62
CA PHE A 224 14.05 0.37 -0.82
C PHE A 224 14.07 1.02 0.56
N PHE A 225 12.87 1.39 1.03
CA PHE A 225 12.64 1.98 2.33
C PHE A 225 11.55 1.23 3.07
N GLU A 226 11.82 0.85 4.31
CA GLU A 226 10.81 0.30 5.20
C GLU A 226 10.04 1.46 5.85
N LEU A 227 8.75 1.53 5.54
CA LEU A 227 7.85 2.57 6.03
C LEU A 227 6.93 1.96 7.09
N GLY A 228 7.48 1.78 8.27
CA GLY A 228 6.82 1.29 9.46
C GLY A 228 6.97 2.24 10.63
N ARG A 229 6.35 1.88 11.78
CA ARG A 229 6.42 2.66 13.02
C ARG A 229 7.64 2.29 13.87
N GLY A 230 8.28 1.12 13.60
CA GLY A 230 9.36 0.57 14.41
C GLY A 230 8.90 0.07 15.78
N LYS A 231 7.60 -0.15 15.93
CA LYS A 231 7.00 -0.74 17.12
C LYS A 231 5.86 -1.67 16.70
N ASN A 232 5.89 -2.90 17.19
CA ASN A 232 4.84 -3.85 16.91
C ASN A 232 3.98 -4.17 18.13
N TYR A 233 2.78 -4.64 17.85
CA TYR A 233 1.82 -5.14 18.83
C TYR A 233 1.33 -6.52 18.41
N SER A 234 1.02 -7.39 19.41
CA SER A 234 0.26 -8.59 19.13
C SER A 234 -1.20 -8.24 18.80
N ILE A 235 -1.91 -9.15 18.15
CA ILE A 235 -3.34 -8.93 17.87
C ILE A 235 -4.13 -8.86 19.18
N ASN A 236 -3.70 -9.61 20.21
CA ASN A 236 -4.26 -9.50 21.57
C ASN A 236 -4.07 -8.10 22.15
N GLU A 237 -2.84 -7.56 22.14
CA GLU A 237 -2.56 -6.19 22.61
C GLU A 237 -3.41 -5.14 21.89
N VAL A 238 -3.59 -5.30 20.57
CA VAL A 238 -4.47 -4.40 19.80
C VAL A 238 -5.93 -4.53 20.23
N ALA A 239 -6.44 -5.76 20.38
CA ALA A 239 -7.81 -5.98 20.83
C ALA A 239 -8.07 -5.41 22.24
N ASP A 240 -7.06 -5.49 23.14
CA ASP A 240 -7.15 -4.93 24.50
C ASP A 240 -7.27 -3.40 24.53
N MET A 241 -6.76 -2.70 23.49
CA MET A 241 -6.91 -1.24 23.36
C MET A 241 -8.38 -0.82 23.18
N TYR A 242 -9.25 -1.71 22.70
CA TYR A 242 -10.69 -1.46 22.53
C TYR A 242 -11.50 -1.69 23.82
N GLY A 243 -10.94 -2.39 24.81
CA GLY A 243 -11.61 -2.60 26.10
C GLY A 243 -12.90 -3.41 26.02
N THR A 244 -13.03 -4.33 25.04
CA THR A 244 -14.23 -5.17 24.86
C THR A 244 -13.89 -6.66 24.78
N THR A 245 -14.91 -7.51 24.68
CA THR A 245 -14.74 -8.97 24.62
C THR A 245 -14.09 -9.44 23.34
N LYS A 246 -13.38 -10.58 23.40
CA LYS A 246 -12.71 -11.24 22.28
C LYS A 246 -13.30 -12.62 22.01
N THR A 247 -13.33 -13.01 20.73
CA THR A 247 -13.63 -14.37 20.27
C THR A 247 -12.49 -14.84 19.39
N TYR A 248 -11.94 -16.01 19.67
CA TYR A 248 -10.84 -16.58 18.90
C TYR A 248 -11.38 -17.39 17.72
N ILE A 249 -10.82 -17.15 16.54
CA ILE A 249 -11.16 -17.84 15.30
C ILE A 249 -9.94 -18.58 14.73
N PRO A 250 -10.12 -19.59 13.86
CA PRO A 250 -9.01 -20.38 13.34
C PRO A 250 -7.87 -19.54 12.75
N ASN A 251 -6.64 -20.06 12.88
CA ASN A 251 -5.45 -19.41 12.34
C ASN A 251 -5.51 -19.33 10.82
N ARG A 252 -4.99 -18.25 10.25
CA ARG A 252 -4.90 -18.03 8.79
C ARG A 252 -3.55 -18.49 8.27
N PRO A 253 -3.50 -19.32 7.21
CA PRO A 253 -2.24 -19.77 6.61
C PRO A 253 -1.49 -18.63 5.90
N GLY A 254 -0.18 -18.82 5.69
CA GLY A 254 0.66 -17.94 4.88
C GLY A 254 1.06 -16.61 5.51
N GLU A 255 0.59 -16.30 6.72
CA GLU A 255 0.93 -15.06 7.42
C GLU A 255 2.28 -15.16 8.17
N ALA A 256 3.02 -14.05 8.23
CA ALA A 256 4.23 -13.94 9.05
C ALA A 256 3.89 -13.99 10.55
N GLN A 257 4.78 -14.54 11.37
CA GLN A 257 4.62 -14.52 12.84
C GLN A 257 4.83 -13.11 13.41
N THR A 258 5.85 -12.41 12.93
CA THR A 258 6.21 -11.06 13.39
C THR A 258 6.62 -10.19 12.22
N THR A 259 6.20 -8.93 12.23
CA THR A 259 6.73 -7.87 11.37
C THR A 259 7.17 -6.69 12.22
N LEU A 260 8.32 -6.10 11.89
CA LEU A 260 8.87 -4.91 12.52
C LEU A 260 9.76 -4.20 11.51
N ALA A 261 9.55 -2.91 11.32
CA ALA A 261 10.30 -2.10 10.37
C ALA A 261 11.61 -1.59 10.99
N ASP A 262 12.67 -1.63 10.20
CA ASP A 262 13.83 -0.76 10.40
C ASP A 262 13.73 0.43 9.44
N PHE A 263 13.21 1.54 9.93
CA PHE A 263 13.05 2.75 9.13
C PHE A 263 14.24 3.72 9.20
N SER A 264 15.38 3.33 9.76
CA SER A 264 16.58 4.16 9.93
C SER A 264 17.06 4.78 8.62
N LYS A 265 17.07 4.00 7.53
CA LYS A 265 17.38 4.47 6.18
C LYS A 265 16.38 5.50 5.68
N ALA A 266 15.08 5.28 5.89
CA ALA A 266 14.03 6.23 5.51
C ALA A 266 14.16 7.54 6.30
N THR A 267 14.47 7.49 7.59
CA THR A 267 14.76 8.70 8.38
C THR A 267 15.94 9.47 7.82
N LYS A 268 17.04 8.79 7.48
CA LYS A 268 18.25 9.44 6.99
C LYS A 268 18.05 10.14 5.65
N ILE A 269 17.39 9.48 4.69
CA ILE A 269 17.26 9.93 3.30
C ILE A 269 15.96 10.72 3.09
N LEU A 270 14.81 10.14 3.46
CA LEU A 270 13.50 10.72 3.22
C LEU A 270 13.02 11.65 4.35
N LYS A 271 13.81 11.79 5.44
CA LYS A 271 13.40 12.50 6.66
C LYS A 271 12.13 11.91 7.28
N TYR A 272 11.88 10.62 7.02
CA TYR A 272 10.73 9.92 7.55
C TYR A 272 10.72 9.92 9.08
N ASN A 273 9.64 10.41 9.66
CA ASN A 273 9.45 10.47 11.11
C ASN A 273 7.98 10.13 11.43
N PRO A 274 7.63 8.84 11.58
CA PRO A 274 6.25 8.44 11.86
C PRO A 274 5.88 8.87 13.30
N THR A 275 4.92 9.78 13.43
CA THR A 275 4.51 10.36 14.71
C THR A 275 3.18 9.84 15.23
N ARG A 276 2.30 9.38 14.34
CA ARG A 276 0.94 8.94 14.68
C ARG A 276 0.96 7.55 15.29
N ASN A 277 0.30 7.33 16.41
CA ASN A 277 0.31 6.04 17.06
C ASN A 277 -1.07 5.38 17.10
N LEU A 278 -1.09 4.05 17.11
CA LEU A 278 -2.29 3.25 17.01
C LEU A 278 -3.22 3.45 18.22
N LYS A 279 -2.67 3.57 19.43
CA LYS A 279 -3.48 3.68 20.65
C LYS A 279 -4.29 4.96 20.65
N ASP A 280 -3.70 6.09 20.23
CA ASP A 280 -4.41 7.38 20.15
C ASP A 280 -5.45 7.34 19.03
N TYR A 281 -5.12 6.71 17.88
CA TYR A 281 -6.09 6.52 16.80
C TYR A 281 -7.32 5.75 17.29
N ILE A 282 -7.14 4.58 17.90
CA ILE A 282 -8.24 3.78 18.43
C ILE A 282 -9.06 4.61 19.43
N LYS A 283 -8.42 5.24 20.43
CA LYS A 283 -9.09 6.04 21.43
C LYS A 283 -9.96 7.17 20.86
N ASN A 284 -9.55 7.75 19.73
CA ASN A 284 -10.25 8.88 19.11
C ASN A 284 -11.36 8.45 18.13
N ASN A 285 -11.40 7.16 17.73
CA ASN A 285 -12.34 6.64 16.73
C ASN A 285 -13.40 5.66 17.29
N ILE A 286 -13.32 5.31 18.58
CA ILE A 286 -14.26 4.39 19.26
C ILE A 286 -15.18 5.13 20.24
#